data_1b6d6e2df5f1f4a6ab00b29b82843861
#
_entry.id   1b6d6e2df5f1f4a6ab00b29b82843861
#
_cell.length_a   1.000
_cell.length_b   1.000
_cell.length_c   1.000
_cell.angle_alpha   90.00
_cell.angle_beta   90.00
_cell.angle_gamma   90.00
#
_symmetry.space_group_name_H-M   'P 1'
#
loop_
_entity.id
_entity.type
_entity.pdbx_description
1 polymer ?
#
loop_
_entity_poly.entity_id
_entity_poly.type
_entity_poly.pdbx_seq_one_letter_code
_entity_poly.pdbx_strand_id
1 'polypeptide(L)'
;LTFRDDFNQDIKGAISSSVTHLTFGNDFNQDIKGAIPSSVTHLTFGEEFEQSIYKNIPSSVTHLKLFSKFIKRKKEYIPQTVTNLISYDK
;
A
#
# COMPACT_ATOMS: atom_id res chain seq x y z
N LEU A 1 0.54 0.50 12.35
CA LEU A 1 0.64 1.94 12.04
C LEU A 1 -0.47 2.33 11.08
N THR A 2 -1.29 3.24 11.51
CA THR A 2 -2.41 3.73 10.71
C THR A 2 -2.29 5.23 10.55
N PHE A 3 -2.23 5.69 9.31
CA PHE A 3 -2.32 7.12 9.01
C PHE A 3 -3.80 7.51 8.90
N ARG A 4 -4.12 8.69 9.39
CA ARG A 4 -5.50 9.17 9.35
C ARG A 4 -5.92 9.54 7.92
N ASP A 5 -7.24 9.72 7.73
CA ASP A 5 -7.81 9.88 6.40
C ASP A 5 -7.33 11.11 5.64
N ASP A 6 -6.99 12.19 6.33
CA ASP A 6 -6.55 13.42 5.65
C ASP A 6 -5.03 13.48 5.43
N PHE A 7 -4.29 12.46 5.83
CA PHE A 7 -2.85 12.45 5.65
C PHE A 7 -2.49 12.23 4.18
N ASN A 8 -1.74 13.15 3.60
CA ASN A 8 -1.27 13.03 2.22
C ASN A 8 0.07 13.77 2.07
N GLN A 9 1.13 13.20 2.67
CA GLN A 9 2.46 13.78 2.66
C GLN A 9 3.48 12.73 2.24
N ASP A 10 4.68 13.19 1.86
CA ASP A 10 5.79 12.29 1.53
C ASP A 10 6.15 11.45 2.74
N ILE A 11 6.31 10.14 2.54
CA ILE A 11 6.60 9.17 3.60
C ILE A 11 8.01 8.58 3.51
N LYS A 12 8.84 9.04 2.58
CA LYS A 12 10.18 8.48 2.40
C LYS A 12 10.99 8.65 3.67
N GLY A 13 11.54 7.53 4.18
CA GLY A 13 12.32 7.52 5.40
C GLY A 13 11.51 7.68 6.69
N ALA A 14 10.19 7.75 6.59
CA ALA A 14 9.33 8.03 7.74
C ALA A 14 8.82 6.79 8.45
N ILE A 15 8.85 5.62 7.79
CA ILE A 15 8.25 4.40 8.34
C ILE A 15 9.33 3.49 8.91
N SER A 16 9.21 3.17 10.20
CA SER A 16 10.16 2.32 10.90
C SER A 16 10.20 0.91 10.32
N SER A 17 11.40 0.31 10.29
CA SER A 17 11.59 -1.07 9.87
C SER A 17 10.98 -2.10 10.83
N SER A 18 10.38 -1.67 11.93
CA SER A 18 9.64 -2.54 12.83
C SER A 18 8.15 -2.63 12.53
N VAL A 19 7.66 -1.84 11.57
CA VAL A 19 6.24 -1.82 11.22
C VAL A 19 5.90 -3.05 10.40
N THR A 20 4.89 -3.82 10.83
CA THR A 20 4.42 -5.02 10.13
C THR A 20 3.05 -4.80 9.46
N HIS A 21 2.22 -3.97 10.05
CA HIS A 21 0.88 -3.64 9.55
C HIS A 21 0.82 -2.15 9.27
N LEU A 22 0.59 -1.79 8.01
CA LEU A 22 0.61 -0.40 7.57
C LEU A 22 -0.68 -0.08 6.83
N THR A 23 -1.40 0.92 7.33
CA THR A 23 -2.67 1.35 6.75
C THR A 23 -2.61 2.83 6.41
N PHE A 24 -2.86 3.15 5.16
CA PHE A 24 -3.04 4.53 4.71
C PHE A 24 -4.52 4.85 4.63
N GLY A 25 -4.86 6.07 5.00
CA GLY A 25 -6.23 6.55 4.96
C GLY A 25 -6.68 6.97 3.56
N ASN A 26 -7.84 7.59 3.51
CA ASN A 26 -8.55 7.85 2.26
C ASN A 26 -7.78 8.75 1.29
N ASP A 27 -7.12 9.80 1.79
CA ASP A 27 -6.54 10.84 0.93
C ASP A 27 -5.11 10.57 0.48
N PHE A 28 -4.46 9.55 1.03
CA PHE A 28 -3.06 9.32 0.72
C PHE A 28 -2.86 8.97 -0.76
N ASN A 29 -2.02 9.75 -1.43
CA ASN A 29 -1.70 9.56 -2.84
C ASN A 29 -0.30 10.09 -3.14
N GLN A 30 0.72 9.48 -2.52
CA GLN A 30 2.12 9.88 -2.70
C GLN A 30 2.92 8.73 -3.29
N ASP A 31 4.05 9.06 -3.92
CA ASP A 31 4.98 8.07 -4.45
C ASP A 31 5.50 7.20 -3.29
N ILE A 32 5.44 5.87 -3.46
CA ILE A 32 5.88 4.92 -2.44
C ILE A 32 7.18 4.22 -2.80
N LYS A 33 7.86 4.66 -3.86
CA LYS A 33 9.11 4.03 -4.28
C LYS A 33 10.14 4.06 -3.14
N GLY A 34 10.56 2.85 -2.72
CA GLY A 34 11.56 2.72 -1.65
C GLY A 34 11.08 3.13 -0.27
N ALA A 35 9.78 3.40 -0.10
CA ALA A 35 9.25 3.94 1.15
C ALA A 35 8.66 2.89 2.08
N ILE A 36 8.21 1.75 1.54
CA ILE A 36 7.58 0.71 2.34
C ILE A 36 8.65 -0.27 2.83
N PRO A 37 8.86 -0.39 4.16
CA PRO A 37 9.89 -1.31 4.68
C PRO A 37 9.58 -2.77 4.39
N SER A 38 10.63 -3.59 4.29
CA SER A 38 10.49 -5.03 4.07
C SER A 38 9.97 -5.79 5.29
N SER A 39 9.72 -5.11 6.39
CA SER A 39 9.08 -5.68 7.57
C SER A 39 7.55 -5.78 7.41
N VAL A 40 6.98 -5.01 6.46
CA VAL A 40 5.53 -4.91 6.30
C VAL A 40 4.97 -6.17 5.66
N THR A 41 4.00 -6.78 6.31
CA THR A 41 3.31 -7.98 5.83
C THR A 41 1.85 -7.69 5.44
N HIS A 42 1.25 -6.68 6.05
CA HIS A 42 -0.14 -6.28 5.80
C HIS A 42 -0.16 -4.81 5.40
N LEU A 43 -0.62 -4.55 4.18
CA LEU A 43 -0.60 -3.20 3.60
C LEU A 43 -1.97 -2.84 3.06
N THR A 44 -2.48 -1.69 3.48
CA THR A 44 -3.80 -1.19 3.06
C THR A 44 -3.66 0.21 2.48
N PHE A 45 -4.22 0.41 1.28
CA PHE A 45 -4.33 1.72 0.66
C PHE A 45 -5.78 2.17 0.62
N GLY A 46 -5.98 3.47 0.74
CA GLY A 46 -7.30 4.07 0.66
C GLY A 46 -7.75 4.39 -0.76
N GLU A 47 -8.88 5.06 -0.86
CA GLU A 47 -9.58 5.30 -2.12
C GLU A 47 -8.78 6.14 -3.14
N GLU A 48 -8.06 7.15 -2.67
CA GLU A 48 -7.40 8.11 -3.56
C GLU A 48 -6.03 7.64 -4.05
N PHE A 49 -5.54 6.51 -3.57
CA PHE A 49 -4.20 6.05 -3.97
C PHE A 49 -4.20 5.61 -5.44
N GLU A 50 -3.35 6.26 -6.24
CA GLU A 50 -3.22 5.99 -7.67
C GLU A 50 -1.75 5.88 -8.12
N GLN A 51 -0.82 5.80 -7.20
CA GLN A 51 0.61 5.78 -7.52
C GLN A 51 1.05 4.40 -8.02
N SER A 52 2.21 4.37 -8.70
CA SER A 52 2.74 3.12 -9.22
C SER A 52 3.07 2.14 -8.09
N ILE A 53 2.64 0.88 -8.27
CA ILE A 53 3.01 -0.21 -7.37
C ILE A 53 4.03 -1.14 -8.01
N TYR A 54 4.40 -0.90 -9.28
CA TYR A 54 5.35 -1.76 -9.98
C TYR A 54 6.70 -1.75 -9.24
N LYS A 55 7.08 -2.93 -8.73
CA LYS A 55 8.30 -3.13 -7.94
C LYS A 55 8.39 -2.27 -6.67
N ASN A 56 7.29 -1.65 -6.26
CA ASN A 56 7.27 -0.77 -5.08
C ASN A 56 6.62 -1.42 -3.85
N ILE A 57 5.96 -2.56 -4.03
CA ILE A 57 5.41 -3.33 -2.91
C ILE A 57 6.44 -4.39 -2.53
N PRO A 58 6.94 -4.39 -1.29
CA PRO A 58 7.94 -5.38 -0.86
C PRO A 58 7.41 -6.82 -0.96
N SER A 59 8.31 -7.76 -1.23
CA SER A 59 7.96 -9.18 -1.28
C SER A 59 7.54 -9.75 0.08
N SER A 60 7.75 -9.01 1.15
CA SER A 60 7.27 -9.36 2.49
C SER A 60 5.75 -9.28 2.62
N VAL A 61 5.09 -8.49 1.75
CA VAL A 61 3.65 -8.25 1.84
C VAL A 61 2.88 -9.49 1.37
N THR A 62 2.06 -10.04 2.26
CA THR A 62 1.21 -11.19 1.98
C THR A 62 -0.27 -10.82 1.94
N HIS A 63 -0.63 -9.73 2.61
CA HIS A 63 -2.00 -9.24 2.67
C HIS A 63 -2.03 -7.81 2.13
N LEU A 64 -2.77 -7.61 1.03
CA LEU A 64 -2.84 -6.31 0.37
C LEU A 64 -4.30 -5.92 0.15
N LYS A 65 -4.64 -4.71 0.55
CA LYS A 65 -6.00 -4.18 0.40
C LYS A 65 -5.96 -2.94 -0.49
N LEU A 66 -6.71 -2.97 -1.58
CA LEU A 66 -6.77 -1.91 -2.57
C LEU A 66 -8.21 -1.70 -3.02
N PHE A 67 -8.53 -0.51 -3.51
CA PHE A 67 -9.82 -0.28 -4.14
C PHE A 67 -9.90 -1.05 -5.46
N SER A 68 -11.08 -1.58 -5.77
CA SER A 68 -11.29 -2.45 -6.93
C SER A 68 -10.94 -1.76 -8.25
N LYS A 69 -11.22 -0.48 -8.40
CA LYS A 69 -10.89 0.25 -9.63
C LYS A 69 -9.38 0.31 -9.86
N PHE A 70 -8.59 0.40 -8.79
CA PHE A 70 -7.14 0.41 -8.89
C PHE A 70 -6.62 -0.97 -9.32
N ILE A 71 -7.17 -2.01 -8.72
CA ILE A 71 -6.77 -3.39 -9.03
C ILE A 71 -7.00 -3.72 -10.51
N LYS A 72 -8.13 -3.28 -11.06
CA LYS A 72 -8.44 -3.54 -12.47
C LYS A 72 -7.36 -3.02 -13.42
N ARG A 73 -6.71 -1.90 -13.06
CA ARG A 73 -5.68 -1.28 -13.89
C ARG A 73 -4.27 -1.76 -13.58
N LYS A 74 -4.03 -2.26 -12.36
CA LYS A 74 -2.70 -2.55 -11.86
C LYS A 74 -2.48 -3.99 -11.42
N LYS A 75 -3.43 -4.87 -11.74
CA LYS A 75 -3.43 -6.26 -11.28
C LYS A 75 -2.12 -6.98 -11.57
N GLU A 76 -1.53 -6.77 -12.75
CA GLU A 76 -0.31 -7.45 -13.18
C GLU A 76 0.91 -7.06 -12.35
N TYR A 77 0.86 -5.94 -11.63
CA TYR A 77 1.97 -5.46 -10.82
C TYR A 77 1.90 -5.91 -9.36
N ILE A 78 0.87 -6.65 -9.00
CA ILE A 78 0.72 -7.15 -7.63
C ILE A 78 1.70 -8.30 -7.42
N PRO A 79 2.56 -8.25 -6.38
CA PRO A 79 3.53 -9.32 -6.15
C PRO A 79 2.88 -10.68 -5.97
N GLN A 80 3.54 -11.72 -6.46
CA GLN A 80 3.07 -13.10 -6.28
C GLN A 80 3.08 -13.55 -4.82
N THR A 81 3.81 -12.86 -3.97
CA THR A 81 3.83 -13.12 -2.53
C THR A 81 2.52 -12.78 -1.85
N VAL A 82 1.69 -11.95 -2.49
CA VAL A 82 0.38 -11.59 -1.94
C VAL A 82 -0.56 -12.77 -2.11
N THR A 83 -0.87 -13.44 -0.99
CA THR A 83 -1.77 -14.58 -0.96
C THR A 83 -3.18 -14.19 -0.58
N ASN A 84 -3.36 -12.99 -0.04
CA ASN A 84 -4.65 -12.49 0.42
C ASN A 84 -4.85 -11.08 -0.14
N LEU A 85 -5.49 -11.00 -1.29
CA LEU A 85 -5.78 -9.72 -1.95
C LEU A 85 -7.23 -9.35 -1.66
N ILE A 86 -7.43 -8.25 -0.98
CA ILE A 86 -8.76 -7.75 -0.64
C ILE A 86 -9.04 -6.53 -1.50
N SER A 87 -10.12 -6.60 -2.27
CA SER A 87 -10.60 -5.47 -3.04
C SER A 87 -11.87 -4.91 -2.37
N TYR A 88 -12.04 -3.62 -2.41
CA TYR A 88 -13.24 -3.01 -1.87
C TYR A 88 -13.67 -1.83 -2.73
N ASP A 89 -14.97 -1.56 -2.71
CA ASP A 89 -15.60 -0.45 -3.41
C ASP A 89 -16.04 0.59 -2.40
N LYS A 90 -16.10 1.81 -2.87
CA LYS A 90 -16.61 2.89 -2.05
C LYS A 90 -18.12 2.81 -1.90
#